data_e10e050f85f5c17d37fea2f378d7b8d4
#
_entry.id   e10e050f85f5c17d37fea2f378d7b8d4
#
_cell.length_a   1.000
_cell.length_b   1.000
_cell.length_c   1.000
_cell.angle_alpha   90.00
_cell.angle_beta   90.00
_cell.angle_gamma   90.00
#
_symmetry.space_group_name_H-M   'P 1'
#
loop_
_entity.id
_entity.type
_entity.pdbx_description
1 polymer ?
#
loop_
_entity_poly.entity_id
_entity_poly.type
_entity_poly.pdbx_seq_one_letter_code
_entity_poly.pdbx_strand_id
1 'polypeptide(L)'
;MYVASNIKFLRKRRGRTQDDVAFALNLKRSTLSGYENGVAQPGIEILISFSGYFNIAIDTILKLDISKLSESQLGELERGYDAYVKGSNLRVLTTTVNSSNRENIELVPEKAKAGYTTGYADPEYIGELPVFTLPFLSDKKKYRTFQLNGDSMLPIPDGSWVTGEYLQDWMGIISGKAYVVFTLDDGIVFKVVENNIRTDGKLVLYSLNPIYEPYEVHVNEVKEIWKFVNYISSEIPDPVLPEKQLFQAMAGMKHDLERIKAKLGSDIADIDEMK
;
A
#
# COMPACT_ATOMS: atom_id res chain seq x y z
N MET A 1 10.79 -25.18 7.46
CA MET A 1 9.55 -25.08 8.25
C MET A 1 9.87 -24.36 9.55
N TYR A 2 9.02 -23.42 9.96
CA TYR A 2 9.27 -22.56 11.14
C TYR A 2 8.42 -22.96 12.35
N VAL A 3 7.77 -24.13 12.34
CA VAL A 3 6.81 -24.57 13.37
C VAL A 3 7.38 -24.46 14.78
N ALA A 4 8.54 -25.03 15.03
CA ALA A 4 9.16 -25.06 16.36
C ALA A 4 9.46 -23.65 16.90
N SER A 5 10.11 -22.82 16.08
CA SER A 5 10.44 -21.44 16.43
C SER A 5 9.19 -20.59 16.66
N ASN A 6 8.19 -20.76 15.79
CA ASN A 6 6.95 -20.00 15.84
C ASN A 6 6.09 -20.31 17.06
N ILE A 7 5.88 -21.60 17.38
CA ILE A 7 5.12 -21.99 18.57
C ILE A 7 5.80 -21.44 19.83
N LYS A 8 7.12 -21.57 19.93
CA LYS A 8 7.90 -21.04 21.05
C LYS A 8 7.83 -19.52 21.16
N PHE A 9 7.91 -18.81 20.02
CA PHE A 9 7.82 -17.36 19.96
C PHE A 9 6.43 -16.88 20.40
N LEU A 10 5.36 -17.43 19.81
CA LEU A 10 3.96 -17.07 20.12
C LEU A 10 3.61 -17.34 21.57
N ARG A 11 4.05 -18.47 22.12
CA ARG A 11 3.85 -18.77 23.55
C ARG A 11 4.50 -17.72 24.45
N LYS A 12 5.79 -17.39 24.18
CA LYS A 12 6.53 -16.36 24.94
C LYS A 12 5.89 -14.99 24.83
N ARG A 13 5.47 -14.61 23.62
CA ARG A 13 4.80 -13.34 23.36
C ARG A 13 3.50 -13.19 24.18
N ARG A 14 2.74 -14.28 24.36
CA ARG A 14 1.56 -14.31 25.23
C ARG A 14 1.88 -14.44 26.72
N GLY A 15 3.14 -14.42 27.11
CA GLY A 15 3.56 -14.56 28.51
C GLY A 15 3.23 -15.92 29.12
N ARG A 16 3.05 -16.98 28.29
CA ARG A 16 2.62 -18.29 28.76
C ARG A 16 3.80 -19.24 28.97
N THR A 17 3.70 -20.08 30.01
CA THR A 17 4.63 -21.16 30.24
C THR A 17 4.35 -22.35 29.30
N GLN A 18 5.29 -23.32 29.23
CA GLN A 18 5.02 -24.55 28.49
C GLN A 18 3.90 -25.37 29.14
N ASP A 19 3.78 -25.31 30.46
CA ASP A 19 2.71 -25.99 31.19
C ASP A 19 1.34 -25.38 30.85
N ASP A 20 1.22 -24.08 30.79
CA ASP A 20 -0.05 -23.39 30.45
C ASP A 20 -0.56 -23.81 29.06
N VAL A 21 0.32 -23.79 28.07
CA VAL A 21 -0.07 -24.13 26.69
C VAL A 21 -0.32 -25.63 26.54
N ALA A 22 0.50 -26.46 27.16
CA ALA A 22 0.29 -27.89 27.14
C ALA A 22 -1.05 -28.29 27.79
N PHE A 23 -1.37 -27.68 28.93
CA PHE A 23 -2.67 -27.88 29.58
C PHE A 23 -3.84 -27.42 28.69
N ALA A 24 -3.77 -26.23 28.12
CA ALA A 24 -4.82 -25.69 27.24
C ALA A 24 -5.08 -26.56 26.00
N LEU A 25 -4.06 -27.25 25.50
CA LEU A 25 -4.13 -28.11 24.32
C LEU A 25 -4.26 -29.60 24.65
N ASN A 26 -4.45 -29.95 25.92
CA ASN A 26 -4.51 -31.34 26.40
C ASN A 26 -3.29 -32.17 25.98
N LEU A 27 -2.09 -31.58 26.08
CA LEU A 27 -0.81 -32.19 25.77
C LEU A 27 0.01 -32.39 27.05
N LYS A 28 0.97 -33.33 27.01
CA LYS A 28 2.02 -33.38 28.04
C LYS A 28 3.01 -32.25 27.79
N ARG A 29 3.52 -31.61 28.85
CA ARG A 29 4.57 -30.60 28.77
C ARG A 29 5.79 -31.07 27.96
N SER A 30 6.20 -32.32 28.15
CA SER A 30 7.32 -32.95 27.42
C SER A 30 7.08 -32.99 25.91
N THR A 31 5.84 -33.23 25.50
CA THR A 31 5.43 -33.23 24.07
C THR A 31 5.52 -31.85 23.48
N LEU A 32 5.00 -30.84 24.16
CA LEU A 32 5.12 -29.42 23.70
C LEU A 32 6.59 -29.01 23.66
N SER A 33 7.39 -29.35 24.66
CA SER A 33 8.83 -29.11 24.65
C SER A 33 9.53 -29.76 23.45
N GLY A 34 9.13 -30.98 23.09
CA GLY A 34 9.63 -31.65 21.88
C GLY A 34 9.32 -30.90 20.59
N TYR A 35 8.11 -30.32 20.46
CA TYR A 35 7.71 -29.51 19.32
C TYR A 35 8.48 -28.19 19.27
N GLU A 36 8.62 -27.47 20.38
CA GLU A 36 9.33 -26.18 20.44
C GLU A 36 10.84 -26.29 20.22
N ASN A 37 11.42 -27.45 20.49
CA ASN A 37 12.86 -27.72 20.26
C ASN A 37 13.13 -28.44 18.93
N GLY A 38 12.08 -28.71 18.12
CA GLY A 38 12.22 -29.36 16.82
C GLY A 38 12.58 -30.85 16.89
N VAL A 39 12.48 -31.47 18.08
CA VAL A 39 12.77 -32.91 18.28
C VAL A 39 11.65 -33.78 17.71
N ALA A 40 10.41 -33.25 17.72
CA ALA A 40 9.25 -33.90 17.13
C ALA A 40 8.45 -32.90 16.28
N GLN A 41 7.72 -33.42 15.32
CA GLN A 41 6.79 -32.59 14.51
C GLN A 41 5.36 -32.86 14.97
N PRO A 42 4.54 -31.79 15.16
CA PRO A 42 3.13 -31.96 15.50
C PRO A 42 2.36 -32.53 14.29
N GLY A 43 1.45 -33.46 14.54
CA GLY A 43 0.50 -33.93 13.53
C GLY A 43 -0.54 -32.85 13.20
N ILE A 44 -1.33 -33.10 12.14
CA ILE A 44 -2.28 -32.10 11.60
C ILE A 44 -3.31 -31.68 12.67
N GLU A 45 -3.80 -32.58 13.51
CA GLU A 45 -4.77 -32.25 14.56
C GLU A 45 -4.18 -31.31 15.62
N ILE A 46 -2.92 -31.50 15.96
CA ILE A 46 -2.20 -30.62 16.89
C ILE A 46 -1.91 -29.24 16.25
N LEU A 47 -1.63 -29.22 14.95
CA LEU A 47 -1.49 -27.95 14.21
C LEU A 47 -2.79 -27.17 14.17
N ILE A 48 -3.93 -27.84 13.98
CA ILE A 48 -5.26 -27.23 14.09
C ILE A 48 -5.48 -26.66 15.50
N SER A 49 -5.09 -27.41 16.53
CA SER A 49 -5.21 -26.96 17.92
C SER A 49 -4.31 -25.74 18.21
N PHE A 50 -3.08 -25.70 17.71
CA PHE A 50 -2.22 -24.52 17.80
C PHE A 50 -2.81 -23.33 17.04
N SER A 51 -3.31 -23.54 15.83
CA SER A 51 -3.97 -22.51 15.02
C SER A 51 -5.13 -21.88 15.79
N GLY A 52 -6.04 -22.68 16.34
CA GLY A 52 -7.14 -22.18 17.15
C GLY A 52 -6.70 -21.47 18.43
N TYR A 53 -5.71 -22.03 19.14
CA TYR A 53 -5.21 -21.44 20.38
C TYR A 53 -4.52 -20.10 20.16
N PHE A 54 -3.70 -19.97 19.11
CA PHE A 54 -2.98 -18.75 18.81
C PHE A 54 -3.76 -17.79 17.90
N ASN A 55 -4.89 -18.21 17.33
CA ASN A 55 -5.68 -17.50 16.34
C ASN A 55 -4.85 -17.09 15.09
N ILE A 56 -4.05 -18.06 14.60
CA ILE A 56 -3.12 -17.87 13.46
C ILE A 56 -3.30 -19.07 12.53
N ALA A 57 -3.39 -18.85 11.21
CA ALA A 57 -3.54 -19.93 10.26
C ALA A 57 -2.37 -20.92 10.30
N ILE A 58 -2.68 -22.19 10.05
CA ILE A 58 -1.69 -23.28 10.04
C ILE A 58 -0.58 -22.98 9.04
N ASP A 59 -0.93 -22.47 7.87
CA ASP A 59 0.02 -22.17 6.81
C ASP A 59 1.07 -21.11 7.24
N THR A 60 0.63 -20.10 7.97
CA THR A 60 1.50 -19.08 8.59
C THR A 60 2.42 -19.70 9.63
N ILE A 61 1.91 -20.56 10.51
CA ILE A 61 2.73 -21.27 11.50
C ILE A 61 3.81 -22.13 10.81
N LEU A 62 3.50 -22.72 9.66
CA LEU A 62 4.40 -23.61 8.93
C LEU A 62 5.47 -22.89 8.12
N LYS A 63 5.09 -21.81 7.39
CA LYS A 63 5.87 -21.26 6.28
C LYS A 63 6.54 -19.93 6.60
N LEU A 64 5.99 -19.13 7.51
CA LEU A 64 6.49 -17.81 7.84
C LEU A 64 7.38 -17.84 9.08
N ASP A 65 8.46 -17.06 9.07
CA ASP A 65 9.25 -16.77 10.28
C ASP A 65 8.58 -15.61 11.03
N ILE A 66 7.66 -15.95 11.94
CA ILE A 66 6.86 -14.97 12.69
C ILE A 66 7.73 -14.07 13.56
N SER A 67 8.92 -14.50 13.96
CA SER A 67 9.83 -13.70 14.79
C SER A 67 10.44 -12.47 14.07
N LYS A 68 10.33 -12.45 12.74
CA LYS A 68 10.83 -11.35 11.89
C LYS A 68 9.77 -10.31 11.54
N LEU A 69 8.54 -10.51 12.00
CA LEU A 69 7.46 -9.57 11.76
C LEU A 69 7.57 -8.35 12.68
N SER A 70 7.16 -7.18 12.19
CA SER A 70 7.02 -5.98 13.00
C SER A 70 5.90 -6.12 14.03
N GLU A 71 5.87 -5.27 15.06
CA GLU A 71 4.82 -5.29 16.08
C GLU A 71 3.42 -5.05 15.49
N SER A 72 3.29 -4.18 14.47
CA SER A 72 2.04 -3.95 13.75
C SER A 72 1.57 -5.19 13.02
N GLN A 73 2.48 -5.88 12.32
CA GLN A 73 2.21 -7.13 11.61
C GLN A 73 1.82 -8.28 12.55
N LEU A 74 2.50 -8.36 13.69
CA LEU A 74 2.14 -9.34 14.74
C LEU A 74 0.77 -9.07 15.32
N GLY A 75 0.42 -7.80 15.55
CA GLY A 75 -0.90 -7.41 16.02
C GLY A 75 -2.03 -7.74 15.04
N GLU A 76 -1.77 -7.65 13.73
CA GLU A 76 -2.73 -8.09 12.70
C GLU A 76 -2.90 -9.59 12.67
N LEU A 77 -1.77 -10.31 12.70
CA LEU A 77 -1.77 -11.75 12.73
C LEU A 77 -2.57 -12.30 13.92
N GLU A 78 -2.43 -11.69 15.11
CA GLU A 78 -3.16 -12.06 16.32
C GLU A 78 -4.66 -11.74 16.26
N ARG A 79 -5.06 -10.78 15.43
CA ARG A 79 -6.47 -10.46 15.14
C ARG A 79 -7.09 -11.39 14.07
N GLY A 80 -6.31 -12.35 13.55
CA GLY A 80 -6.76 -13.31 12.55
C GLY A 80 -6.59 -12.84 11.10
N TYR A 81 -5.89 -11.73 10.86
CA TYR A 81 -5.57 -11.27 9.53
C TYR A 81 -4.33 -11.96 8.97
N ASP A 82 -4.55 -12.98 8.17
CA ASP A 82 -3.51 -13.92 7.73
C ASP A 82 -2.95 -13.57 6.35
N ALA A 83 -2.27 -12.44 6.25
CA ALA A 83 -1.81 -11.87 4.98
C ALA A 83 -0.40 -12.30 4.53
N TYR A 84 0.36 -13.09 5.32
CA TYR A 84 1.82 -13.15 5.15
C TYR A 84 2.40 -14.45 4.62
N VAL A 85 1.61 -15.35 4.07
CA VAL A 85 2.15 -16.61 3.55
C VAL A 85 2.75 -16.41 2.16
N LYS A 86 4.07 -16.54 2.05
CA LYS A 86 4.75 -16.65 0.76
C LYS A 86 4.14 -17.82 -0.03
N GLY A 87 3.43 -17.51 -1.11
CA GLY A 87 2.78 -18.48 -1.99
C GLY A 87 1.26 -18.52 -1.92
N SER A 88 0.59 -17.86 -0.96
CA SER A 88 -0.84 -17.63 -1.03
C SER A 88 -1.09 -16.32 -1.78
N ASN A 89 -1.44 -16.40 -3.05
CA ASN A 89 -1.91 -15.26 -3.84
C ASN A 89 -3.36 -14.89 -3.48
N LEU A 90 -3.95 -15.52 -2.46
CA LEU A 90 -5.31 -15.27 -2.06
C LEU A 90 -5.33 -14.19 -0.97
N ARG A 91 -5.68 -12.98 -1.38
CA ARG A 91 -6.03 -11.87 -0.48
C ARG A 91 -7.54 -11.78 -0.44
N VAL A 92 -8.12 -11.93 0.75
CA VAL A 92 -9.56 -11.76 0.92
C VAL A 92 -9.86 -10.26 0.96
N LEU A 93 -10.51 -9.78 -0.09
CA LEU A 93 -10.99 -8.41 -0.15
C LEU A 93 -12.45 -8.38 0.29
N THR A 94 -12.76 -7.57 1.29
CA THR A 94 -14.14 -7.31 1.70
C THR A 94 -14.82 -6.43 0.66
N THR A 95 -16.01 -6.85 0.20
CA THR A 95 -16.77 -6.18 -0.85
C THR A 95 -18.24 -6.04 -0.47
N THR A 96 -18.90 -5.07 -1.07
CA THR A 96 -20.35 -4.89 -0.98
C THR A 96 -21.02 -5.21 -2.30
N VAL A 97 -22.26 -5.70 -2.26
CA VAL A 97 -23.07 -5.99 -3.44
C VAL A 97 -24.38 -5.22 -3.39
N ASN A 98 -24.88 -4.84 -4.56
CA ASN A 98 -26.21 -4.22 -4.69
C ASN A 98 -27.33 -5.26 -4.71
N SER A 99 -28.57 -4.80 -4.79
CA SER A 99 -29.79 -5.66 -4.86
C SER A 99 -29.80 -6.62 -6.07
N SER A 100 -29.00 -6.34 -7.10
CA SER A 100 -28.86 -7.17 -8.31
C SER A 100 -27.66 -8.11 -8.22
N ASN A 101 -27.06 -8.28 -7.04
CA ASN A 101 -25.87 -9.09 -6.79
C ASN A 101 -24.64 -8.67 -7.63
N ARG A 102 -24.55 -7.38 -7.99
CA ARG A 102 -23.37 -6.79 -8.62
C ARG A 102 -22.54 -6.10 -7.56
N GLU A 103 -21.23 -6.17 -7.69
CA GLU A 103 -20.33 -5.48 -6.80
C GLU A 103 -20.47 -3.97 -6.91
N ASN A 104 -20.47 -3.29 -5.78
CA ASN A 104 -20.44 -1.84 -5.69
C ASN A 104 -18.99 -1.34 -5.79
N ILE A 105 -18.86 -0.03 -6.02
CA ILE A 105 -17.60 0.70 -5.88
C ILE A 105 -17.73 1.49 -4.58
N GLU A 106 -16.99 1.07 -3.55
CA GLU A 106 -16.97 1.80 -2.28
C GLU A 106 -16.14 3.08 -2.43
N LEU A 107 -16.64 4.18 -1.85
CA LEU A 107 -15.96 5.46 -1.72
C LEU A 107 -15.25 5.53 -0.37
N VAL A 108 -13.94 5.76 -0.39
CA VAL A 108 -13.13 6.02 0.80
C VAL A 108 -12.82 7.51 0.86
N PRO A 109 -13.66 8.32 1.54
CA PRO A 109 -13.40 9.74 1.70
C PRO A 109 -12.22 9.99 2.64
N GLU A 110 -11.66 11.18 2.58
CA GLU A 110 -10.51 11.56 3.42
C GLU A 110 -10.75 11.29 4.90
N LYS A 111 -11.96 11.63 5.39
CA LYS A 111 -12.35 11.40 6.79
C LYS A 111 -12.39 9.91 7.17
N ALA A 112 -12.59 9.02 6.21
CA ALA A 112 -12.65 7.57 6.44
C ALA A 112 -11.28 6.90 6.34
N LYS A 113 -10.23 7.55 5.86
CA LYS A 113 -8.91 6.94 5.68
C LYS A 113 -8.32 6.38 6.97
N ALA A 114 -8.43 7.11 8.08
CA ALA A 114 -7.95 6.63 9.38
C ALA A 114 -8.71 5.37 9.85
N GLY A 115 -10.04 5.32 9.64
CA GLY A 115 -10.85 4.13 9.89
C GLY A 115 -10.54 3.00 8.92
N TYR A 116 -10.24 3.31 7.66
CA TYR A 116 -9.88 2.33 6.66
C TYR A 116 -8.58 1.59 7.01
N THR A 117 -7.58 2.25 7.57
CA THR A 117 -6.33 1.60 7.99
C THR A 117 -6.55 0.50 9.03
N THR A 118 -7.60 0.60 9.83
CA THR A 118 -7.96 -0.40 10.87
C THR A 118 -9.07 -1.34 10.43
N GLY A 119 -9.99 -0.90 9.57
CA GLY A 119 -11.21 -1.59 9.16
C GLY A 119 -11.26 -2.08 7.71
N TYR A 120 -10.15 -2.01 6.94
CA TYR A 120 -10.13 -2.37 5.51
C TYR A 120 -10.57 -3.82 5.21
N ALA A 121 -10.39 -4.73 6.18
CA ALA A 121 -10.81 -6.13 6.09
C ALA A 121 -12.08 -6.42 6.90
N ASP A 122 -12.69 -5.42 7.53
CA ASP A 122 -13.91 -5.56 8.31
C ASP A 122 -15.14 -5.37 7.41
N PRO A 123 -16.00 -6.40 7.22
CA PRO A 123 -17.22 -6.30 6.43
C PRO A 123 -18.20 -5.24 6.93
N GLU A 124 -18.31 -5.03 8.22
CA GLU A 124 -19.22 -4.03 8.81
C GLU A 124 -18.76 -2.63 8.44
N TYR A 125 -17.47 -2.34 8.63
CA TYR A 125 -16.89 -1.05 8.26
C TYR A 125 -17.01 -0.76 6.75
N ILE A 126 -16.64 -1.72 5.91
CA ILE A 126 -16.72 -1.55 4.44
C ILE A 126 -18.18 -1.40 3.99
N GLY A 127 -19.13 -2.05 4.68
CA GLY A 127 -20.56 -1.94 4.41
C GLY A 127 -21.16 -0.56 4.70
N GLU A 128 -20.53 0.22 5.58
CA GLU A 128 -20.96 1.59 5.92
C GLU A 128 -20.42 2.65 4.95
N LEU A 129 -19.42 2.30 4.11
CA LEU A 129 -18.88 3.25 3.15
C LEU A 129 -19.93 3.62 2.09
N PRO A 130 -19.98 4.89 1.64
CA PRO A 130 -20.80 5.28 0.51
C PRO A 130 -20.44 4.46 -0.73
N VAL A 131 -21.43 4.10 -1.52
CA VAL A 131 -21.25 3.28 -2.73
C VAL A 131 -21.83 3.95 -3.97
N PHE A 132 -21.23 3.69 -5.11
CA PHE A 132 -21.73 4.12 -6.41
C PHE A 132 -21.39 3.10 -7.49
N THR A 133 -21.83 3.35 -8.72
CA THR A 133 -21.54 2.51 -9.88
C THR A 133 -21.06 3.37 -11.05
N LEU A 134 -20.14 2.83 -11.85
CA LEU A 134 -19.69 3.43 -13.11
C LEU A 134 -20.04 2.47 -14.25
N PRO A 135 -20.96 2.85 -15.16
CA PRO A 135 -21.54 1.93 -16.14
C PRO A 135 -20.55 1.44 -17.21
N PHE A 136 -19.40 2.09 -17.33
CA PHE A 136 -18.33 1.74 -18.28
C PHE A 136 -17.27 0.81 -17.67
N LEU A 137 -17.38 0.43 -16.39
CA LEU A 137 -16.46 -0.51 -15.76
C LEU A 137 -17.01 -1.94 -15.83
N SER A 138 -16.08 -2.91 -15.82
CA SER A 138 -16.42 -4.32 -15.93
C SER A 138 -16.99 -4.88 -14.63
N ASP A 139 -18.12 -5.57 -14.68
CA ASP A 139 -18.70 -6.27 -13.53
C ASP A 139 -17.87 -7.47 -13.04
N LYS A 140 -16.81 -7.85 -13.79
CA LYS A 140 -15.94 -8.99 -13.46
C LYS A 140 -14.73 -8.61 -12.64
N LYS A 141 -14.55 -7.33 -12.34
CA LYS A 141 -13.39 -6.79 -11.64
C LYS A 141 -13.85 -5.98 -10.44
N LYS A 142 -13.02 -5.96 -9.40
CA LYS A 142 -13.29 -5.19 -8.21
C LYS A 142 -12.65 -3.81 -8.28
N TYR A 143 -13.43 -2.79 -7.94
CA TYR A 143 -12.99 -1.40 -7.92
C TYR A 143 -13.25 -0.76 -6.56
N ARG A 144 -12.44 0.21 -6.22
CA ARG A 144 -12.63 1.09 -5.07
C ARG A 144 -12.14 2.49 -5.40
N THR A 145 -12.79 3.50 -4.84
CA THR A 145 -12.46 4.90 -5.12
C THR A 145 -12.00 5.58 -3.85
N PHE A 146 -10.87 6.27 -3.94
CA PHE A 146 -10.18 6.91 -2.84
C PHE A 146 -10.09 8.41 -3.08
N GLN A 147 -10.42 9.22 -2.08
CA GLN A 147 -10.21 10.67 -2.17
C GLN A 147 -8.73 10.99 -2.00
N LEU A 148 -8.17 11.78 -2.90
CA LEU A 148 -6.79 12.25 -2.79
C LEU A 148 -6.71 13.44 -1.82
N ASN A 149 -5.53 13.61 -1.22
CA ASN A 149 -5.16 14.77 -0.43
C ASN A 149 -3.72 15.17 -0.75
N GLY A 150 -3.52 16.47 -0.97
CA GLY A 150 -2.23 17.04 -1.28
C GLY A 150 -1.90 17.09 -2.78
N ASP A 151 -0.71 17.60 -3.07
CA ASP A 151 -0.25 17.98 -4.40
C ASP A 151 0.82 17.05 -4.98
N SER A 152 1.06 15.91 -4.34
CA SER A 152 2.14 14.98 -4.75
C SER A 152 1.91 14.36 -6.13
N MET A 153 0.68 14.39 -6.64
CA MET A 153 0.31 13.81 -7.93
C MET A 153 -0.20 14.85 -8.94
N LEU A 154 0.23 16.11 -8.79
CA LEU A 154 -0.03 17.11 -9.83
C LEU A 154 0.41 16.59 -11.21
N PRO A 155 -0.38 16.80 -12.29
CA PRO A 155 -1.49 17.76 -12.41
C PRO A 155 -2.86 17.25 -11.95
N ILE A 156 -2.97 16.10 -11.30
CA ILE A 156 -4.24 15.66 -10.72
C ILE A 156 -4.53 16.55 -9.52
N PRO A 157 -5.66 17.30 -9.50
CA PRO A 157 -5.98 18.25 -8.45
C PRO A 157 -6.16 17.58 -7.09
N ASP A 158 -5.86 18.33 -6.03
CA ASP A 158 -6.21 17.96 -4.66
C ASP A 158 -7.72 17.74 -4.51
N GLY A 159 -8.11 16.85 -3.60
CA GLY A 159 -9.52 16.48 -3.40
C GLY A 159 -10.13 15.62 -4.50
N SER A 160 -9.37 15.28 -5.58
CA SER A 160 -9.84 14.38 -6.63
C SER A 160 -10.12 12.97 -6.10
N TRP A 161 -11.04 12.28 -6.74
CA TRP A 161 -11.38 10.89 -6.45
C TRP A 161 -10.70 9.96 -7.46
N VAL A 162 -9.85 9.06 -6.99
CA VAL A 162 -9.14 8.09 -7.82
C VAL A 162 -9.78 6.72 -7.70
N THR A 163 -10.23 6.16 -8.81
CA THR A 163 -10.73 4.79 -8.87
C THR A 163 -9.61 3.85 -9.26
N GLY A 164 -9.43 2.81 -8.45
CA GLY A 164 -8.48 1.73 -8.67
C GLY A 164 -9.19 0.39 -8.90
N GLU A 165 -8.62 -0.44 -9.76
CA GLU A 165 -8.93 -1.85 -9.92
C GLU A 165 -8.07 -2.67 -8.97
N TYR A 166 -8.68 -3.54 -8.15
CA TYR A 166 -7.95 -4.38 -7.20
C TYR A 166 -6.97 -5.32 -7.90
N LEU A 167 -5.73 -5.29 -7.45
CA LEU A 167 -4.67 -6.13 -7.98
C LEU A 167 -4.34 -7.26 -6.99
N GLN A 168 -4.80 -8.46 -7.30
CA GLN A 168 -4.56 -9.63 -6.47
C GLN A 168 -3.12 -10.15 -6.61
N ASP A 169 -2.60 -10.18 -7.84
CA ASP A 169 -1.22 -10.61 -8.14
C ASP A 169 -0.29 -9.41 -8.28
N TRP A 170 0.51 -9.16 -7.26
CA TRP A 170 1.46 -8.03 -7.24
C TRP A 170 2.68 -8.24 -8.14
N MET A 171 2.95 -9.49 -8.57
CA MET A 171 3.94 -9.73 -9.62
C MET A 171 3.53 -9.14 -10.96
N GLY A 172 2.23 -8.91 -11.16
CA GLY A 172 1.64 -8.26 -12.33
C GLY A 172 1.71 -6.73 -12.31
N ILE A 173 2.33 -6.09 -11.31
CA ILE A 173 2.56 -4.64 -11.29
C ILE A 173 3.46 -4.25 -12.47
N ILE A 174 2.97 -3.32 -13.27
CA ILE A 174 3.72 -2.77 -14.41
C ILE A 174 4.44 -1.50 -13.95
N SER A 175 5.77 -1.51 -13.97
CA SER A 175 6.59 -0.35 -13.61
C SER A 175 6.24 0.87 -14.47
N GLY A 176 6.26 2.06 -13.85
CA GLY A 176 5.93 3.32 -14.50
C GLY A 176 4.42 3.59 -14.64
N LYS A 177 3.57 2.76 -14.04
CA LYS A 177 2.12 3.01 -13.97
C LYS A 177 1.71 3.47 -12.58
N ALA A 178 0.58 4.18 -12.53
CA ALA A 178 0.04 4.70 -11.28
C ALA A 178 -0.82 3.64 -10.57
N TYR A 179 -0.71 3.61 -9.24
CA TYR A 179 -1.44 2.73 -8.35
C TYR A 179 -1.82 3.47 -7.07
N VAL A 180 -2.96 3.08 -6.49
CA VAL A 180 -3.22 3.36 -5.08
C VAL A 180 -2.61 2.21 -4.29
N VAL A 181 -1.71 2.53 -3.37
CA VAL A 181 -1.02 1.57 -2.50
C VAL A 181 -1.46 1.86 -1.07
N PHE A 182 -1.91 0.83 -0.38
CA PHE A 182 -2.25 0.91 1.03
C PHE A 182 -1.20 0.16 1.85
N THR A 183 -0.59 0.88 2.79
CA THR A 183 0.32 0.35 3.81
C THR A 183 -0.22 0.71 5.19
N LEU A 184 0.26 0.05 6.24
CA LEU A 184 -0.13 0.41 7.60
C LEU A 184 0.54 1.69 8.09
N ASP A 185 1.78 1.92 7.66
CA ASP A 185 2.59 3.03 8.15
C ASP A 185 2.28 4.33 7.39
N ASP A 186 2.22 4.29 6.05
CA ASP A 186 1.93 5.46 5.21
C ASP A 186 0.43 5.67 4.94
N GLY A 187 -0.41 4.67 5.29
CA GLY A 187 -1.83 4.69 4.96
C GLY A 187 -2.08 4.50 3.46
N ILE A 188 -3.04 5.25 2.91
CA ILE A 188 -3.44 5.18 1.50
C ILE A 188 -2.69 6.26 0.71
N VAL A 189 -1.83 5.84 -0.21
CA VAL A 189 -1.08 6.73 -1.09
C VAL A 189 -1.36 6.43 -2.56
N PHE A 190 -1.38 7.47 -3.39
CA PHE A 190 -1.48 7.34 -4.84
C PHE A 190 -0.15 7.73 -5.46
N LYS A 191 0.51 6.81 -6.17
CA LYS A 191 1.89 6.97 -6.67
C LYS A 191 2.09 6.23 -7.99
N VAL A 192 3.12 6.62 -8.72
CA VAL A 192 3.69 5.83 -9.81
C VAL A 192 4.62 4.79 -9.18
N VAL A 193 4.48 3.53 -9.56
CA VAL A 193 5.17 2.41 -8.92
C VAL A 193 6.22 1.80 -9.83
N GLU A 194 7.41 1.56 -9.30
CA GLU A 194 8.41 0.68 -9.88
C GLU A 194 8.44 -0.64 -9.11
N ASN A 195 8.36 -1.75 -9.85
CA ASN A 195 8.22 -3.09 -9.27
C ASN A 195 9.57 -3.78 -9.17
N ASN A 196 10.14 -3.80 -7.98
CA ASN A 196 11.38 -4.50 -7.62
C ASN A 196 11.13 -5.72 -6.73
N ILE A 197 9.88 -6.25 -6.70
CA ILE A 197 9.51 -7.38 -5.82
C ILE A 197 10.39 -8.61 -6.08
N ARG A 198 10.76 -8.86 -7.35
CA ARG A 198 11.56 -10.04 -7.72
C ARG A 198 13.02 -9.93 -7.32
N THR A 199 13.55 -8.72 -7.26
CA THR A 199 14.99 -8.45 -7.00
C THR A 199 15.26 -8.32 -5.51
N ASP A 200 14.52 -7.46 -4.82
CA ASP A 200 14.78 -7.10 -3.42
C ASP A 200 13.54 -7.11 -2.52
N GLY A 201 12.37 -7.48 -3.06
CA GLY A 201 11.12 -7.54 -2.31
C GLY A 201 10.50 -6.17 -2.05
N LYS A 202 10.84 -5.14 -2.84
CA LYS A 202 10.40 -3.77 -2.63
C LYS A 202 9.61 -3.21 -3.80
N LEU A 203 8.86 -2.15 -3.51
CA LEU A 203 8.28 -1.23 -4.49
C LEU A 203 8.93 0.14 -4.29
N VAL A 204 9.26 0.83 -5.38
CA VAL A 204 9.66 2.24 -5.32
C VAL A 204 8.47 3.09 -5.74
N LEU A 205 8.11 4.05 -4.90
CA LEU A 205 6.94 4.91 -5.07
C LEU A 205 7.39 6.31 -5.48
N TYR A 206 6.94 6.75 -6.66
CA TYR A 206 7.25 8.06 -7.23
C TYR A 206 6.03 8.96 -7.20
N SER A 207 6.24 10.23 -6.88
CA SER A 207 5.26 11.28 -7.10
C SER A 207 5.33 11.80 -8.54
N LEU A 208 4.22 12.27 -9.11
CA LEU A 208 4.27 13.02 -10.37
C LEU A 208 4.84 14.44 -10.16
N ASN A 209 4.62 15.01 -8.99
CA ASN A 209 5.24 16.27 -8.59
C ASN A 209 6.71 16.02 -8.18
N PRO A 210 7.70 16.56 -8.92
CA PRO A 210 9.12 16.28 -8.71
C PRO A 210 9.70 16.87 -7.42
N ILE A 211 8.93 17.66 -6.67
CA ILE A 211 9.35 18.20 -5.36
C ILE A 211 9.45 17.07 -4.33
N TYR A 212 8.67 15.99 -4.54
CA TYR A 212 8.64 14.85 -3.63
C TYR A 212 9.61 13.76 -4.07
N GLU A 213 10.60 13.49 -3.25
CA GLU A 213 11.56 12.40 -3.51
C GLU A 213 10.90 11.04 -3.51
N PRO A 214 11.35 10.11 -4.37
CA PRO A 214 10.91 8.72 -4.35
C PRO A 214 11.30 8.02 -3.05
N TYR A 215 10.50 7.04 -2.63
CA TYR A 215 10.81 6.23 -1.46
C TYR A 215 10.47 4.76 -1.69
N GLU A 216 11.11 3.90 -0.92
CA GLU A 216 10.93 2.45 -1.00
C GLU A 216 9.95 1.95 0.06
N VAL A 217 9.12 0.98 -0.33
CA VAL A 217 8.22 0.27 0.57
C VAL A 217 8.44 -1.23 0.40
N HIS A 218 8.66 -1.94 1.51
CA HIS A 218 8.80 -3.39 1.45
C HIS A 218 7.43 -4.04 1.19
N VAL A 219 7.38 -5.04 0.31
CA VAL A 219 6.14 -5.72 -0.09
C VAL A 219 5.35 -6.29 1.11
N ASN A 220 6.02 -6.61 2.20
CA ASN A 220 5.39 -7.11 3.42
C ASN A 220 4.58 -6.04 4.20
N GLU A 221 4.87 -4.75 3.96
CA GLU A 221 4.17 -3.60 4.57
C GLU A 221 2.90 -3.24 3.80
N VAL A 222 2.82 -3.69 2.55
CA VAL A 222 1.69 -3.41 1.67
C VAL A 222 0.52 -4.33 2.00
N LYS A 223 -0.68 -3.76 2.10
CA LYS A 223 -1.94 -4.46 2.37
C LYS A 223 -2.78 -4.63 1.12
N GLU A 224 -2.96 -3.55 0.37
CA GLU A 224 -3.73 -3.54 -0.86
C GLU A 224 -3.01 -2.74 -1.93
N ILE A 225 -3.18 -3.18 -3.18
CA ILE A 225 -2.74 -2.43 -4.36
C ILE A 225 -3.90 -2.36 -5.33
N TRP A 226 -4.16 -1.15 -5.80
CA TRP A 226 -5.22 -0.86 -6.74
C TRP A 226 -4.62 -0.19 -7.96
N LYS A 227 -4.75 -0.83 -9.12
CA LYS A 227 -4.28 -0.28 -10.39
C LYS A 227 -5.17 0.89 -10.78
N PHE A 228 -4.57 2.03 -11.09
CA PHE A 228 -5.27 3.22 -11.55
C PHE A 228 -6.15 2.93 -12.77
N VAL A 229 -7.39 3.40 -12.75
CA VAL A 229 -8.37 3.28 -13.84
C VAL A 229 -8.75 4.67 -14.34
N ASN A 230 -9.26 5.53 -13.48
CA ASN A 230 -9.64 6.91 -13.77
C ASN A 230 -9.58 7.77 -12.50
N TYR A 231 -9.72 9.07 -12.69
CA TYR A 231 -10.02 9.98 -11.59
C TYR A 231 -11.22 10.87 -11.95
N ILE A 232 -11.88 11.38 -10.92
CA ILE A 232 -12.97 12.34 -11.00
C ILE A 232 -12.55 13.54 -10.19
N SER A 233 -12.60 14.72 -10.78
CA SER A 233 -12.27 16.00 -10.15
C SER A 233 -13.36 17.02 -10.39
N SER A 234 -13.60 17.89 -9.41
CA SER A 234 -14.40 19.11 -9.57
C SER A 234 -13.61 20.26 -10.19
N GLU A 235 -12.27 20.10 -10.26
CA GLU A 235 -11.37 21.11 -10.81
C GLU A 235 -10.75 20.60 -12.12
N ILE A 236 -10.53 21.53 -13.05
CA ILE A 236 -9.76 21.25 -14.28
C ILE A 236 -8.29 21.40 -13.92
N PRO A 237 -7.43 20.41 -14.23
CA PRO A 237 -6.00 20.53 -14.01
C PRO A 237 -5.42 21.76 -14.70
N ASP A 238 -4.49 22.42 -14.03
CA ASP A 238 -3.73 23.51 -14.65
C ASP A 238 -3.03 23.01 -15.92
N PRO A 239 -3.02 23.81 -16.99
CA PRO A 239 -2.35 23.42 -18.22
C PRO A 239 -0.85 23.27 -17.97
N VAL A 240 -0.35 22.05 -18.09
CA VAL A 240 1.10 21.80 -18.08
C VAL A 240 1.64 22.28 -19.42
N LEU A 241 2.44 23.36 -19.40
CA LEU A 241 3.13 23.81 -20.60
C LEU A 241 4.07 22.70 -21.09
N PRO A 242 3.97 22.28 -22.36
CA PRO A 242 4.92 21.34 -22.92
C PRO A 242 6.36 21.84 -22.72
N GLU A 243 7.28 20.97 -22.31
CA GLU A 243 8.69 21.33 -22.06
C GLU A 243 9.27 22.19 -23.20
N LYS A 244 8.93 21.86 -24.43
CA LYS A 244 9.37 22.62 -25.60
C LYS A 244 8.92 24.09 -25.58
N GLN A 245 7.72 24.37 -25.08
CA GLN A 245 7.22 25.74 -24.94
C GLN A 245 7.90 26.47 -23.79
N LEU A 246 8.18 25.79 -22.71
CA LEU A 246 8.93 26.30 -21.56
C LEU A 246 10.36 26.69 -21.99
N PHE A 247 11.06 25.79 -22.71
CA PHE A 247 12.39 26.04 -23.24
C PHE A 247 12.38 27.25 -24.24
N GLN A 248 11.37 27.34 -25.07
CA GLN A 248 11.22 28.48 -26.00
C GLN A 248 11.00 29.80 -25.24
N ALA A 249 10.15 29.80 -24.22
CA ALA A 249 9.93 30.98 -23.39
C ALA A 249 11.21 31.38 -22.64
N MET A 250 11.94 30.44 -22.05
CA MET A 250 13.23 30.69 -21.38
C MET A 250 14.28 31.23 -22.37
N ALA A 251 14.37 30.67 -23.56
CA ALA A 251 15.29 31.14 -24.59
C ALA A 251 14.93 32.59 -25.04
N GLY A 252 13.64 32.90 -25.18
CA GLY A 252 13.15 34.25 -25.45
C GLY A 252 13.53 35.25 -24.36
N MET A 253 13.28 34.89 -23.10
CA MET A 253 13.66 35.72 -21.95
C MET A 253 15.17 35.96 -21.86
N LYS A 254 15.99 34.95 -22.13
CA LYS A 254 17.45 35.11 -22.18
C LYS A 254 17.87 36.10 -23.27
N HIS A 255 17.29 35.98 -24.46
CA HIS A 255 17.58 36.90 -25.57
C HIS A 255 17.18 38.35 -25.24
N ASP A 256 16.02 38.55 -24.61
CA ASP A 256 15.57 39.89 -24.21
C ASP A 256 16.46 40.48 -23.11
N LEU A 257 16.92 39.66 -22.17
CA LEU A 257 17.91 40.10 -21.15
C LEU A 257 19.24 40.52 -21.78
N GLU A 258 19.73 39.78 -22.77
CA GLU A 258 20.95 40.15 -23.52
C GLU A 258 20.78 41.48 -24.28
N ARG A 259 19.62 41.70 -24.91
CA ARG A 259 19.31 42.98 -25.55
C ARG A 259 19.25 44.14 -24.57
N ILE A 260 18.65 43.94 -23.38
CA ILE A 260 18.59 44.99 -22.35
C ILE A 260 20.00 45.31 -21.84
N LYS A 261 20.82 44.28 -21.59
CA LYS A 261 22.22 44.46 -21.19
C LYS A 261 23.04 45.20 -22.21
N ALA A 262 22.88 44.90 -23.49
CA ALA A 262 23.58 45.58 -24.57
C ALA A 262 23.17 47.08 -24.67
N LYS A 263 21.86 47.39 -24.53
CA LYS A 263 21.40 48.79 -24.51
C LYS A 263 21.92 49.58 -23.31
N LEU A 264 21.87 48.99 -22.11
CA LEU A 264 22.41 49.62 -20.90
C LEU A 264 23.93 49.83 -20.99
N GLY A 265 24.66 48.90 -21.60
CA GLY A 265 26.10 49.05 -21.86
C GLY A 265 26.43 50.16 -22.86
N SER A 266 25.60 50.38 -23.91
CA SER A 266 25.76 51.49 -24.86
C SER A 266 25.44 52.85 -24.21
N ASP A 267 24.38 52.93 -23.41
CA ASP A 267 23.97 54.17 -22.74
C ASP A 267 25.01 54.61 -21.67
N ILE A 268 25.72 53.65 -21.05
CA ILE A 268 26.82 53.98 -20.11
C ILE A 268 28.05 54.49 -20.89
N ALA A 269 28.39 53.91 -22.04
CA ALA A 269 29.52 54.34 -22.87
C ALA A 269 29.33 55.76 -23.41
N ASP A 270 28.10 56.10 -23.87
CA ASP A 270 27.75 57.44 -24.34
C ASP A 270 27.83 58.51 -23.22
N ILE A 271 27.60 58.15 -21.98
CA ILE A 271 27.70 59.06 -20.84
C ILE A 271 29.19 59.32 -20.48
N ASP A 272 30.08 58.34 -20.65
CA ASP A 272 31.52 58.52 -20.40
C ASP A 272 32.23 59.32 -21.51
N GLU A 273 31.73 59.30 -22.77
CA GLU A 273 32.29 60.16 -23.84
C GLU A 273 31.83 61.64 -23.77
N MET A 274 30.80 61.93 -22.96
CA MET A 274 30.28 63.30 -22.78
C MET A 274 30.91 64.03 -21.59
N LYS A 275 31.87 63.43 -20.88
CA LYS A 275 32.67 64.05 -19.80
C LYS A 275 34.08 64.44 -20.28
#